data_d50c02b655197490a03729a47cac1611
#
_entry.id   d50c02b655197490a03729a47cac1611
#
_cell.length_a   1.000
_cell.length_b   1.000
_cell.length_c   1.000
_cell.angle_alpha   90.00
_cell.angle_beta   90.00
_cell.angle_gamma   90.00
#
_symmetry.space_group_name_H-M   'P 1'
#
loop_
_entity.id
_entity.type
_entity.pdbx_description
1 polymer ?
#
loop_
_entity_poly.entity_id
_entity_poly.type
_entity_poly.pdbx_seq_one_letter_code
_entity_poly.pdbx_strand_id
1 'polypeptide(L)'
;GYRIHPDLLDNIYPETLAVVPAKDLAVGGYGELALDLINYGAHDAWCGYTLCQVKVSYASDFLVNVANDGRVIWTEPMPDMVVHNSVARAISGVVSVENNASFILDGSGEMIAIADTGLDRDHPDINGRVAAVYTQFGLDTSPVDSNGGHGTHVTLTAVGDGSSDSSTKGIAPAATVTMYALEHDPTGVFGRQGSIYDLLADAKQKTARIAINAWGLNGNYGEYTADSRSVDQFVKDERTLLPVFSVGDWDGNGVSSVTAPSTAKNVLSVGVSTTGSGGSPPQGSVDSVSRQGPTADGRIKPDVVAPGIEVCSGRAEEARTPSGFACATGTHGNGDPLYMSLSGTSQSASVAGGLAALTREFLREQVSIQSPSASLIKAAMINGADDLGQPDVPNNQEGWGQLNLANTVMPMDGTTELTTFYDDGKSLQPSFGLLYELDLNPAHGLEITLAWNDEAGSANSAQSNSKLVNDLDLVVI
;
A
#
# COMPACT_ATOMS: atom_id res chain seq x y z
N GLY A 1 32.51 -1.26 -25.29
CA GLY A 1 31.12 -0.83 -25.17
C GLY A 1 31.05 0.45 -24.35
N TYR A 2 30.20 1.35 -24.69
CA TYR A 2 30.01 2.60 -23.96
C TYR A 2 29.46 2.28 -22.57
N ARG A 3 30.12 2.79 -21.51
CA ARG A 3 29.71 2.62 -20.12
C ARG A 3 29.07 3.89 -19.53
N ILE A 4 28.95 4.94 -20.34
CA ILE A 4 28.46 6.27 -19.95
C ILE A 4 27.26 6.62 -20.82
N HIS A 5 26.17 7.08 -20.19
CA HIS A 5 24.99 7.55 -20.89
C HIS A 5 25.35 8.77 -21.79
N PRO A 6 24.80 8.86 -23.01
CA PRO A 6 25.09 9.95 -23.94
C PRO A 6 24.91 11.35 -23.35
N ASP A 7 23.87 11.58 -22.57
CA ASP A 7 23.56 12.89 -21.96
C ASP A 7 24.68 13.40 -21.04
N LEU A 8 25.48 12.50 -20.44
CA LEU A 8 26.63 12.86 -19.62
C LEU A 8 27.85 13.28 -20.47
N LEU A 9 27.81 13.03 -21.77
CA LEU A 9 28.91 13.42 -22.67
C LEU A 9 28.75 14.86 -23.21
N ASP A 10 27.54 15.43 -23.12
CA ASP A 10 27.22 16.77 -23.63
C ASP A 10 27.42 17.91 -22.63
N ASN A 11 28.17 17.67 -21.54
CA ASN A 11 28.48 18.64 -20.46
C ASN A 11 27.29 19.18 -19.67
N ILE A 12 26.15 18.51 -19.67
CA ILE A 12 25.02 18.77 -18.77
C ILE A 12 25.10 17.73 -17.64
N TYR A 13 25.70 18.12 -16.52
CA TYR A 13 25.89 17.22 -15.39
C TYR A 13 24.82 17.45 -14.33
N PRO A 14 23.92 16.48 -14.06
CA PRO A 14 23.09 16.52 -12.89
C PRO A 14 23.98 16.33 -11.64
N GLU A 15 23.53 16.86 -10.52
CA GLU A 15 24.25 16.75 -9.25
C GLU A 15 24.39 15.29 -8.80
N THR A 16 23.46 14.43 -9.20
CA THR A 16 23.42 13.02 -8.82
C THR A 16 23.50 12.10 -10.05
N LEU A 17 24.34 11.07 -9.94
CA LEU A 17 24.53 10.03 -10.96
C LEU A 17 24.19 8.66 -10.39
N ALA A 18 23.63 7.83 -11.25
CA ALA A 18 23.48 6.40 -11.02
C ALA A 18 24.67 5.65 -11.64
N VAL A 19 25.38 4.87 -10.84
CA VAL A 19 26.49 4.01 -11.28
C VAL A 19 26.09 2.55 -11.05
N VAL A 20 25.96 1.78 -12.12
CA VAL A 20 25.55 0.37 -12.06
C VAL A 20 26.78 -0.52 -11.86
N PRO A 21 26.93 -1.21 -10.72
CA PRO A 21 28.04 -2.10 -10.45
C PRO A 21 27.90 -3.44 -11.17
N ALA A 22 29.02 -4.15 -11.36
CA ALA A 22 29.02 -5.53 -11.81
C ALA A 22 28.39 -6.45 -10.76
N LYS A 23 27.57 -7.43 -11.20
CA LYS A 23 26.77 -8.30 -10.33
C LYS A 23 27.55 -9.18 -9.35
N ASP A 24 28.82 -9.41 -9.56
CA ASP A 24 29.61 -10.42 -8.83
C ASP A 24 30.73 -9.80 -7.98
N LEU A 25 30.50 -8.63 -7.38
CA LEU A 25 31.45 -8.09 -6.43
C LEU A 25 31.47 -8.94 -5.16
N ALA A 26 32.68 -9.26 -4.68
CA ALA A 26 32.86 -10.03 -3.44
C ALA A 26 32.23 -9.31 -2.23
N VAL A 27 31.97 -10.04 -1.15
CA VAL A 27 31.48 -9.49 0.13
C VAL A 27 32.39 -8.32 0.55
N GLY A 28 31.80 -7.13 0.73
CA GLY A 28 32.53 -5.88 0.98
C GLY A 28 32.90 -5.06 -0.27
N GLY A 29 32.84 -5.65 -1.47
CA GLY A 29 33.25 -5.00 -2.71
C GLY A 29 32.41 -3.77 -3.12
N TYR A 30 31.16 -3.71 -2.66
CA TYR A 30 30.30 -2.53 -2.87
C TYR A 30 30.73 -1.35 -1.99
N GLY A 31 31.14 -1.61 -0.74
CA GLY A 31 31.71 -0.59 0.13
C GLY A 31 33.06 -0.06 -0.37
N GLU A 32 33.92 -0.95 -0.89
CA GLU A 32 35.16 -0.53 -1.54
C GLU A 32 34.91 0.29 -2.80
N LEU A 33 33.92 -0.10 -3.62
CA LEU A 33 33.53 0.67 -4.80
C LEU A 33 33.02 2.06 -4.41
N ALA A 34 32.21 2.20 -3.37
CA ALA A 34 31.74 3.49 -2.88
C ALA A 34 32.89 4.40 -2.46
N LEU A 35 33.90 3.88 -1.75
CA LEU A 35 35.10 4.63 -1.37
C LEU A 35 35.92 5.05 -2.59
N ASP A 36 36.04 4.18 -3.59
CA ASP A 36 36.77 4.53 -4.81
C ASP A 36 35.99 5.57 -5.64
N LEU A 37 34.66 5.52 -5.68
CA LEU A 37 33.86 6.56 -6.32
C LEU A 37 34.07 7.95 -5.67
N ILE A 38 34.25 8.00 -4.35
CA ILE A 38 34.64 9.21 -3.65
C ILE A 38 36.06 9.65 -4.05
N ASN A 39 37.00 8.71 -4.14
CA ASN A 39 38.38 9.00 -4.59
C ASN A 39 38.42 9.46 -6.05
N TYR A 40 37.46 9.07 -6.88
CA TYR A 40 37.33 9.54 -8.27
C TYR A 40 36.76 10.96 -8.39
N GLY A 41 36.30 11.54 -7.28
CA GLY A 41 35.87 12.94 -7.23
C GLY A 41 34.39 13.13 -6.85
N ALA A 42 33.72 12.11 -6.39
CA ALA A 42 32.39 12.26 -5.81
C ALA A 42 32.46 12.88 -4.42
N HIS A 43 31.46 13.70 -4.05
CA HIS A 43 31.32 14.23 -2.69
C HIS A 43 30.71 13.21 -1.74
N ASP A 44 29.86 12.35 -2.29
CA ASP A 44 29.12 11.32 -1.58
C ASP A 44 28.89 10.15 -2.52
N ALA A 45 28.98 8.93 -2.01
CA ALA A 45 28.74 7.71 -2.77
C ALA A 45 28.19 6.62 -1.84
N TRP A 46 27.07 6.07 -2.21
CA TRP A 46 26.51 4.90 -1.59
C TRP A 46 26.35 3.80 -2.65
N CYS A 47 26.73 2.56 -2.34
CA CYS A 47 26.65 1.43 -3.26
C CYS A 47 25.87 0.27 -2.67
N GLY A 48 24.82 -0.16 -3.38
CA GLY A 48 24.11 -1.41 -3.17
C GLY A 48 24.38 -2.44 -4.27
N TYR A 49 23.69 -3.57 -4.19
CA TYR A 49 23.89 -4.71 -5.10
C TYR A 49 23.64 -4.37 -6.58
N THR A 50 22.71 -3.49 -6.87
CA THR A 50 22.29 -3.17 -8.26
C THR A 50 22.68 -1.77 -8.70
N LEU A 51 22.93 -0.85 -7.77
CA LEU A 51 23.12 0.56 -8.05
C LEU A 51 24.01 1.23 -7.00
N CYS A 52 24.89 2.12 -7.45
CA CYS A 52 25.51 3.14 -6.61
C CYS A 52 24.87 4.50 -6.94
N GLN A 53 24.42 5.21 -5.92
CA GLN A 53 24.05 6.62 -6.02
C GLN A 53 25.27 7.48 -5.69
N VAL A 54 25.58 8.43 -6.53
CA VAL A 54 26.81 9.22 -6.43
C VAL A 54 26.52 10.69 -6.64
N LYS A 55 26.97 11.56 -5.72
CA LYS A 55 26.88 13.02 -5.87
C LYS A 55 28.18 13.59 -6.38
N VAL A 56 28.12 14.38 -7.46
CA VAL A 56 29.29 15.00 -8.11
C VAL A 56 29.00 16.47 -8.40
N SER A 57 29.97 17.34 -8.13
CA SER A 57 29.86 18.76 -8.53
C SER A 57 30.48 19.04 -9.90
N TYR A 58 31.44 18.25 -10.34
CA TYR A 58 32.11 18.37 -11.63
C TYR A 58 32.52 17.01 -12.14
N ALA A 59 32.00 16.61 -13.29
CA ALA A 59 31.96 15.19 -13.63
C ALA A 59 33.06 14.73 -14.62
N SER A 60 33.83 15.60 -15.27
CA SER A 60 34.75 15.18 -16.36
C SER A 60 35.74 14.10 -15.92
N ASP A 61 36.50 14.36 -14.84
CA ASP A 61 37.52 13.42 -14.35
C ASP A 61 36.87 12.21 -13.66
N PHE A 62 35.76 12.42 -12.96
CA PHE A 62 34.97 11.37 -12.36
C PHE A 62 34.50 10.36 -13.42
N LEU A 63 33.87 10.82 -14.50
CA LEU A 63 33.39 9.95 -15.58
C LEU A 63 34.50 9.16 -16.26
N VAL A 64 35.68 9.75 -16.44
CA VAL A 64 36.85 9.05 -16.99
C VAL A 64 37.29 7.92 -16.07
N ASN A 65 37.37 8.17 -14.76
CA ASN A 65 37.77 7.17 -13.78
C ASN A 65 36.75 6.04 -13.69
N VAL A 66 35.46 6.38 -13.62
CA VAL A 66 34.36 5.40 -13.56
C VAL A 66 34.27 4.55 -14.82
N ALA A 67 34.47 5.17 -16.01
CA ALA A 67 34.48 4.43 -17.29
C ALA A 67 35.61 3.40 -17.38
N ASN A 68 36.73 3.64 -16.68
CA ASN A 68 37.89 2.76 -16.63
C ASN A 68 37.81 1.72 -15.50
N ASP A 69 36.90 1.86 -14.55
CA ASP A 69 36.70 0.87 -13.47
C ASP A 69 35.98 -0.38 -13.99
N GLY A 70 36.68 -1.52 -13.94
CA GLY A 70 36.13 -2.81 -14.39
C GLY A 70 34.92 -3.30 -13.62
N ARG A 71 34.67 -2.74 -12.43
CA ARG A 71 33.52 -3.06 -11.55
C ARG A 71 32.26 -2.29 -11.95
N VAL A 72 32.34 -1.30 -12.83
CA VAL A 72 31.19 -0.51 -13.29
C VAL A 72 30.74 -0.97 -14.67
N ILE A 73 29.45 -1.21 -14.82
CA ILE A 73 28.83 -1.59 -16.10
C ILE A 73 28.31 -0.37 -16.85
N TRP A 74 27.69 0.57 -16.13
CA TRP A 74 26.97 1.70 -16.71
C TRP A 74 26.92 2.88 -15.76
N THR A 75 26.84 4.09 -16.30
CA THR A 75 26.64 5.33 -15.54
C THR A 75 25.68 6.23 -16.32
N GLU A 76 24.67 6.74 -15.63
CA GLU A 76 23.64 7.61 -16.21
C GLU A 76 23.28 8.75 -15.26
N PRO A 77 22.64 9.83 -15.76
CA PRO A 77 22.00 10.81 -14.90
C PRO A 77 20.99 10.12 -14.00
N MET A 78 21.02 10.44 -12.72
CA MET A 78 19.93 10.06 -11.83
C MET A 78 18.94 11.22 -11.79
N PRO A 79 17.71 11.06 -12.28
CA PRO A 79 16.70 12.10 -12.22
C PRO A 79 16.46 12.52 -10.77
N ASP A 80 16.08 13.78 -10.56
CA ASP A 80 15.65 14.24 -9.25
C ASP A 80 14.54 13.34 -8.75
N MET A 81 14.71 12.75 -7.56
CA MET A 81 13.68 11.96 -6.94
C MET A 81 12.54 12.89 -6.54
N VAL A 82 11.39 12.71 -7.15
CA VAL A 82 10.16 13.40 -6.78
C VAL A 82 9.52 12.62 -5.62
N VAL A 83 9.11 13.31 -4.58
CA VAL A 83 8.51 12.69 -3.39
C VAL A 83 7.13 12.16 -3.72
N HIS A 84 6.93 10.86 -3.65
CA HIS A 84 5.79 10.16 -4.24
C HIS A 84 4.62 9.94 -3.30
N ASN A 85 4.73 10.18 -1.98
CA ASN A 85 3.55 10.11 -1.13
C ASN A 85 2.54 11.23 -1.47
N SER A 86 3.02 12.42 -1.81
CA SER A 86 2.18 13.48 -2.36
C SER A 86 1.53 13.09 -3.69
N VAL A 87 2.22 12.33 -4.55
CA VAL A 87 1.69 11.78 -5.80
C VAL A 87 0.63 10.71 -5.51
N ALA A 88 0.88 9.77 -4.58
CA ALA A 88 -0.11 8.79 -4.18
C ALA A 88 -1.40 9.43 -3.66
N ARG A 89 -1.30 10.50 -2.83
CA ARG A 89 -2.45 11.29 -2.36
C ARG A 89 -3.22 11.96 -3.51
N ALA A 90 -2.50 12.52 -4.48
CA ALA A 90 -3.11 13.18 -5.64
C ALA A 90 -3.86 12.18 -6.54
N ILE A 91 -3.21 11.06 -6.88
CA ILE A 91 -3.79 9.99 -7.70
C ILE A 91 -5.03 9.38 -7.03
N SER A 92 -4.97 9.15 -5.73
CA SER A 92 -6.08 8.59 -4.95
C SER A 92 -7.18 9.60 -4.62
N GLY A 93 -7.20 10.78 -5.23
CA GLY A 93 -8.25 11.77 -5.08
C GLY A 93 -8.26 12.52 -3.73
N VAL A 94 -7.32 12.25 -2.82
CA VAL A 94 -7.28 12.89 -1.48
C VAL A 94 -7.06 14.40 -1.60
N VAL A 95 -6.12 14.84 -2.45
CA VAL A 95 -5.84 16.26 -2.68
C VAL A 95 -7.07 16.98 -3.30
N SER A 96 -7.81 16.27 -4.17
CA SER A 96 -9.04 16.83 -4.75
C SER A 96 -10.11 17.07 -3.68
N VAL A 97 -10.27 16.15 -2.73
CA VAL A 97 -11.19 16.29 -1.60
C VAL A 97 -10.74 17.43 -0.68
N GLU A 98 -9.46 17.51 -0.30
CA GLU A 98 -8.92 18.59 0.52
C GLU A 98 -9.15 19.98 -0.08
N ASN A 99 -9.12 20.12 -1.41
CA ASN A 99 -9.25 21.38 -2.11
C ASN A 99 -10.68 21.77 -2.46
N ASN A 100 -11.60 20.82 -2.62
CA ASN A 100 -12.92 21.08 -3.22
C ASN A 100 -14.10 20.71 -2.31
N ALA A 101 -13.92 19.83 -1.32
CA ALA A 101 -14.99 19.47 -0.42
C ALA A 101 -15.38 20.62 0.50
N SER A 102 -16.67 20.72 0.82
CA SER A 102 -17.19 21.63 1.83
C SER A 102 -17.00 21.10 3.28
N PHE A 103 -16.37 19.94 3.42
CA PHE A 103 -16.08 19.23 4.67
C PHE A 103 -14.61 18.80 4.69
N ILE A 104 -14.10 18.50 5.88
CA ILE A 104 -12.72 18.02 6.09
C ILE A 104 -12.76 16.52 6.33
N LEU A 105 -11.88 15.79 5.65
CA LEU A 105 -11.58 14.38 5.91
C LEU A 105 -10.06 14.25 6.10
N ASP A 106 -9.65 13.88 7.30
CA ASP A 106 -8.25 13.72 7.67
C ASP A 106 -7.98 12.47 8.53
N GLY A 107 -9.02 11.67 8.79
CA GLY A 107 -8.97 10.49 9.64
C GLY A 107 -9.29 10.79 11.11
N SER A 108 -9.78 11.99 11.42
CA SER A 108 -10.15 12.36 12.79
C SER A 108 -11.20 11.40 13.37
N GLY A 109 -10.91 10.89 14.58
CA GLY A 109 -11.77 9.92 15.27
C GLY A 109 -11.66 8.50 14.72
N GLU A 110 -10.78 8.23 13.76
CA GLU A 110 -10.52 6.89 13.26
C GLU A 110 -9.33 6.25 13.98
N MET A 111 -9.46 4.94 14.28
CA MET A 111 -8.41 4.10 14.81
C MET A 111 -8.08 3.02 13.78
N ILE A 112 -6.83 2.99 13.35
CA ILE A 112 -6.30 2.00 12.42
C ILE A 112 -5.40 1.03 13.19
N ALA A 113 -5.68 -0.27 13.08
CA ALA A 113 -4.75 -1.31 13.50
C ALA A 113 -3.78 -1.63 12.36
N ILE A 114 -2.52 -1.79 12.67
CA ILE A 114 -1.49 -2.22 11.71
C ILE A 114 -0.78 -3.42 12.32
N ALA A 115 -0.69 -4.52 11.58
CA ALA A 115 0.07 -5.69 11.98
C ALA A 115 1.26 -5.84 11.02
N ASP A 116 2.46 -5.55 11.49
CA ASP A 116 3.65 -5.46 10.65
C ASP A 116 4.94 -5.68 11.48
N THR A 117 6.11 -5.36 10.96
CA THR A 117 7.40 -5.60 11.60
C THR A 117 7.52 -4.93 12.96
N GLY A 118 7.13 -3.69 13.11
CA GLY A 118 7.21 -2.89 14.33
C GLY A 118 6.94 -1.42 14.02
N LEU A 119 7.26 -0.52 14.94
CA LEU A 119 7.04 0.91 14.76
C LEU A 119 8.10 1.73 15.50
N ASP A 120 8.74 2.65 14.78
CA ASP A 120 9.42 3.80 15.37
C ASP A 120 8.36 4.78 15.92
N ARG A 121 8.14 4.71 17.22
CA ARG A 121 7.12 5.53 17.91
C ARG A 121 7.53 6.98 18.07
N ASP A 122 8.81 7.24 17.97
CA ASP A 122 9.42 8.54 18.20
C ASP A 122 9.59 9.33 16.89
N HIS A 123 9.25 8.71 15.74
CA HIS A 123 9.23 9.41 14.47
C HIS A 123 8.33 10.65 14.55
N PRO A 124 8.81 11.85 14.17
CA PRO A 124 8.07 13.09 14.37
C PRO A 124 6.68 13.11 13.73
N ASP A 125 6.51 12.47 12.56
CA ASP A 125 5.26 12.47 11.81
C ASP A 125 4.16 11.56 12.39
N ILE A 126 4.41 10.86 13.51
CA ILE A 126 3.40 10.06 14.23
C ILE A 126 3.18 10.53 15.66
N ASN A 127 3.92 11.56 16.11
CA ASN A 127 3.95 12.00 17.49
C ASN A 127 2.54 12.21 18.09
N GLY A 128 2.30 11.57 19.24
CA GLY A 128 1.04 11.67 19.98
C GLY A 128 -0.13 10.87 19.39
N ARG A 129 0.04 10.16 18.24
CA ARG A 129 -1.03 9.42 17.58
C ARG A 129 -0.87 7.89 17.61
N VAL A 130 0.08 7.38 18.39
CA VAL A 130 0.22 5.95 18.68
C VAL A 130 -0.50 5.64 19.98
N ALA A 131 -1.64 4.95 19.91
CA ALA A 131 -2.39 4.53 21.09
C ALA A 131 -1.63 3.44 21.86
N ALA A 132 -1.10 2.44 21.16
CA ALA A 132 -0.28 1.38 21.74
C ALA A 132 0.49 0.62 20.66
N VAL A 133 1.57 -0.07 21.08
CA VAL A 133 2.24 -1.12 20.31
C VAL A 133 2.14 -2.41 21.12
N TYR A 134 1.60 -3.45 20.50
CA TYR A 134 1.37 -4.77 21.09
C TYR A 134 2.30 -5.80 20.47
N THR A 135 2.80 -6.73 21.29
CA THR A 135 3.75 -7.76 20.87
C THR A 135 3.25 -9.19 21.14
N GLN A 136 2.05 -9.33 21.74
CA GLN A 136 1.52 -10.64 22.14
C GLN A 136 1.24 -11.61 20.97
N PHE A 137 1.18 -11.11 19.74
CA PHE A 137 1.05 -11.92 18.53
C PHE A 137 2.37 -12.01 17.74
N GLY A 138 3.41 -11.31 18.17
CA GLY A 138 4.73 -11.31 17.56
C GLY A 138 5.60 -12.50 17.98
N LEU A 139 6.77 -12.60 17.38
CA LEU A 139 7.74 -13.66 17.66
C LEU A 139 8.66 -13.34 18.83
N ASP A 140 8.68 -12.08 19.28
CA ASP A 140 9.36 -11.63 20.49
C ASP A 140 8.55 -10.58 21.25
N THR A 141 9.16 -9.86 22.17
CA THR A 141 8.51 -8.82 22.97
C THR A 141 8.96 -7.41 22.63
N SER A 142 9.70 -7.25 21.55
CA SER A 142 10.16 -5.95 21.08
C SER A 142 9.09 -5.24 20.26
N PRO A 143 8.81 -3.95 20.56
CA PRO A 143 7.85 -3.16 19.79
C PRO A 143 8.48 -2.37 18.65
N VAL A 144 9.82 -2.33 18.56
CA VAL A 144 10.56 -1.48 17.62
C VAL A 144 10.64 -2.10 16.24
N ASP A 145 10.95 -1.30 15.24
CA ASP A 145 11.08 -1.70 13.84
C ASP A 145 12.57 -1.77 13.46
N SER A 146 13.26 -2.79 13.93
CA SER A 146 14.71 -2.81 14.06
C SER A 146 15.49 -3.35 12.86
N ASN A 147 14.84 -3.93 11.86
CA ASN A 147 15.52 -4.50 10.68
C ASN A 147 15.30 -3.64 9.43
N GLY A 148 14.22 -3.89 8.68
CA GLY A 148 13.97 -3.22 7.41
C GLY A 148 13.26 -1.88 7.50
N GLY A 149 12.60 -1.59 8.61
CA GLY A 149 11.78 -0.38 8.76
C GLY A 149 10.44 -0.44 8.04
N HIS A 150 9.96 -1.65 7.70
CA HIS A 150 8.76 -1.82 6.87
C HIS A 150 7.49 -1.36 7.58
N GLY A 151 7.27 -1.75 8.84
CA GLY A 151 6.07 -1.39 9.59
C GLY A 151 5.95 0.11 9.86
N THR A 152 7.06 0.80 10.09
CA THR A 152 7.11 2.26 10.21
C THR A 152 6.72 2.92 8.89
N HIS A 153 7.27 2.43 7.77
CA HIS A 153 6.94 2.95 6.45
C HIS A 153 5.45 2.76 6.12
N VAL A 154 4.91 1.55 6.32
CA VAL A 154 3.48 1.23 6.16
C VAL A 154 2.61 2.15 7.01
N THR A 155 2.98 2.32 8.27
CA THR A 155 2.24 3.18 9.22
C THR A 155 2.18 4.62 8.73
N LEU A 156 3.33 5.21 8.39
CA LEU A 156 3.39 6.61 8.01
C LEU A 156 2.84 6.88 6.61
N THR A 157 2.87 5.90 5.71
CA THR A 157 2.13 5.98 4.44
C THR A 157 0.62 6.12 4.67
N ALA A 158 0.07 5.39 5.64
CA ALA A 158 -1.35 5.51 5.98
C ALA A 158 -1.66 6.78 6.77
N VAL A 159 -0.85 7.14 7.79
CA VAL A 159 -1.26 8.13 8.80
C VAL A 159 -0.21 9.20 9.13
N GLY A 160 0.94 9.27 8.48
CA GLY A 160 1.94 10.30 8.71
C GLY A 160 1.36 11.70 8.55
N ASP A 161 1.64 12.64 9.47
CA ASP A 161 1.09 13.99 9.37
C ASP A 161 1.90 14.94 8.49
N GLY A 162 3.13 14.52 8.10
CA GLY A 162 4.02 15.32 7.26
C GLY A 162 4.55 16.56 7.99
N SER A 163 4.64 16.52 9.32
CA SER A 163 5.08 17.66 10.13
C SER A 163 6.54 18.04 9.88
N SER A 164 7.37 17.07 9.55
CA SER A 164 8.79 17.30 9.21
C SER A 164 8.99 17.61 7.73
N ASP A 165 8.22 16.97 6.85
CA ASP A 165 8.19 17.25 5.41
C ASP A 165 6.78 17.02 4.88
N SER A 166 6.09 18.09 4.46
CA SER A 166 4.69 18.02 4.01
C SER A 166 4.48 17.15 2.76
N SER A 167 5.54 16.87 2.01
CA SER A 167 5.49 16.01 0.83
C SER A 167 5.39 14.52 1.16
N THR A 168 5.72 14.14 2.41
CA THR A 168 5.59 12.76 2.93
C THR A 168 4.29 12.51 3.69
N LYS A 169 3.39 13.51 3.75
CA LYS A 169 2.10 13.40 4.44
C LYS A 169 1.33 12.16 3.99
N GLY A 170 0.90 11.35 4.95
CA GLY A 170 0.10 10.14 4.74
C GLY A 170 -1.33 10.43 4.29
N ILE A 171 -2.11 9.38 4.09
CA ILE A 171 -3.48 9.47 3.55
C ILE A 171 -4.46 10.03 4.58
N ALA A 172 -4.43 9.52 5.83
CA ALA A 172 -5.32 9.88 6.93
C ALA A 172 -4.52 10.47 8.12
N PRO A 173 -4.00 11.70 7.98
CA PRO A 173 -2.96 12.24 8.85
C PRO A 173 -3.39 12.53 10.28
N ALA A 174 -4.68 12.55 10.60
CA ALA A 174 -5.20 12.73 11.95
C ALA A 174 -5.66 11.40 12.61
N ALA A 175 -5.61 10.29 11.89
CA ALA A 175 -5.98 9.00 12.46
C ALA A 175 -4.99 8.54 13.54
N THR A 176 -5.50 7.79 14.51
CA THR A 176 -4.72 7.17 15.58
C THR A 176 -4.39 5.72 15.21
N VAL A 177 -3.24 5.23 15.66
CA VAL A 177 -2.73 3.89 15.32
C VAL A 177 -2.61 3.00 16.55
N THR A 178 -2.97 1.74 16.37
CA THR A 178 -2.57 0.62 17.22
C THR A 178 -1.70 -0.32 16.38
N MET A 179 -0.47 -0.58 16.81
CA MET A 179 0.48 -1.45 16.11
C MET A 179 0.57 -2.81 16.79
N TYR A 180 0.65 -3.86 15.98
CA TYR A 180 1.01 -5.23 16.37
C TYR A 180 2.36 -5.56 15.73
N ALA A 181 3.42 -5.54 16.53
CA ALA A 181 4.78 -5.87 16.09
C ALA A 181 4.94 -7.38 15.98
N LEU A 182 5.25 -7.87 14.79
CA LEU A 182 5.28 -9.29 14.45
C LEU A 182 6.70 -9.81 14.14
N GLU A 183 7.68 -8.91 14.00
CA GLU A 183 9.06 -9.30 13.70
C GLU A 183 9.76 -9.87 14.94
N HIS A 184 10.69 -10.79 14.71
CA HIS A 184 11.69 -11.21 15.70
C HIS A 184 12.96 -10.38 15.49
N ASP A 185 13.14 -9.32 16.27
CA ASP A 185 14.19 -8.32 16.10
C ASP A 185 15.62 -8.89 15.98
N PRO A 186 16.02 -9.90 16.79
CA PRO A 186 17.37 -10.46 16.66
C PRO A 186 17.68 -11.10 15.33
N THR A 187 16.68 -11.63 14.60
CA THR A 187 16.89 -12.40 13.36
C THR A 187 16.24 -11.81 12.13
N GLY A 188 15.37 -10.81 12.28
CA GLY A 188 14.56 -10.24 11.18
C GLY A 188 13.49 -11.21 10.65
N VAL A 189 13.21 -12.31 11.34
CA VAL A 189 12.15 -13.24 10.92
C VAL A 189 10.80 -12.60 11.19
N PHE A 190 10.01 -12.50 10.14
CA PHE A 190 8.64 -12.01 10.23
C PHE A 190 7.66 -13.17 10.37
N GLY A 191 6.74 -13.07 11.32
CA GLY A 191 5.73 -14.09 11.54
C GLY A 191 4.81 -13.78 12.71
N ARG A 192 3.75 -14.56 12.82
CA ARG A 192 2.69 -14.37 13.81
C ARG A 192 2.53 -15.61 14.70
N GLN A 193 2.31 -15.38 15.98
CA GLN A 193 1.81 -16.39 16.93
C GLN A 193 0.28 -16.26 17.08
N GLY A 194 -0.40 -17.38 17.29
CA GLY A 194 -1.85 -17.41 17.44
C GLY A 194 -2.60 -17.24 16.10
N SER A 195 -3.93 -17.12 16.18
CA SER A 195 -4.78 -16.98 15.00
C SER A 195 -4.91 -15.53 14.54
N ILE A 196 -5.12 -15.33 13.24
CA ILE A 196 -5.43 -14.00 12.73
C ILE A 196 -6.81 -13.49 13.19
N TYR A 197 -7.73 -14.41 13.47
CA TYR A 197 -9.02 -14.07 14.08
C TYR A 197 -8.81 -13.35 15.43
N ASP A 198 -7.95 -13.90 16.30
CA ASP A 198 -7.70 -13.35 17.63
C ASP A 198 -6.99 -11.99 17.56
N LEU A 199 -6.06 -11.81 16.61
CA LEU A 199 -5.41 -10.53 16.37
C LEU A 199 -6.43 -9.45 15.95
N LEU A 200 -7.28 -9.76 14.97
CA LEU A 200 -8.32 -8.85 14.51
C LEU A 200 -9.38 -8.56 15.59
N ALA A 201 -9.72 -9.57 16.40
CA ALA A 201 -10.65 -9.42 17.52
C ALA A 201 -10.05 -8.50 18.61
N ASP A 202 -8.76 -8.64 18.94
CA ASP A 202 -8.06 -7.74 19.86
C ASP A 202 -8.01 -6.31 19.27
N ALA A 203 -7.69 -6.15 17.99
CA ALA A 203 -7.68 -4.86 17.32
C ALA A 203 -9.05 -4.15 17.41
N LYS A 204 -10.12 -4.89 17.17
CA LYS A 204 -11.49 -4.36 17.31
C LYS A 204 -11.81 -3.96 18.75
N GLN A 205 -11.40 -4.76 19.75
CA GLN A 205 -11.56 -4.41 21.16
C GLN A 205 -10.79 -3.13 21.53
N LYS A 206 -9.67 -2.86 20.85
CA LYS A 206 -8.89 -1.61 20.96
C LYS A 206 -9.47 -0.48 20.08
N THR A 207 -10.72 -0.60 19.69
CA THR A 207 -11.49 0.38 18.91
C THR A 207 -11.10 0.55 17.44
N ALA A 208 -10.15 -0.21 16.92
CA ALA A 208 -9.84 -0.18 15.49
C ALA A 208 -11.07 -0.58 14.64
N ARG A 209 -11.18 0.04 13.48
CA ARG A 209 -12.22 -0.26 12.48
C ARG A 209 -11.67 -0.54 11.10
N ILE A 210 -10.42 -0.23 10.89
CA ILE A 210 -9.61 -0.61 9.73
C ILE A 210 -8.41 -1.39 10.26
N ALA A 211 -8.03 -2.50 9.61
CA ALA A 211 -6.85 -3.27 9.97
C ALA A 211 -5.97 -3.48 8.73
N ILE A 212 -4.82 -2.82 8.68
CA ILE A 212 -3.85 -2.94 7.58
C ILE A 212 -2.92 -4.11 7.87
N ASN A 213 -2.82 -5.01 6.88
CA ASN A 213 -1.96 -6.18 6.89
C ASN A 213 -1.17 -6.18 5.57
N ALA A 214 -0.04 -5.50 5.57
CA ALA A 214 0.79 -5.31 4.40
C ALA A 214 1.74 -6.51 4.17
N TRP A 215 1.20 -7.73 4.25
CA TRP A 215 1.93 -8.99 4.15
C TRP A 215 1.04 -10.12 3.65
N GLY A 216 1.66 -11.23 3.26
CA GLY A 216 0.98 -12.45 2.86
C GLY A 216 1.84 -13.69 3.10
N LEU A 217 1.24 -14.87 2.96
CA LEU A 217 1.92 -16.14 3.12
C LEU A 217 2.73 -16.46 1.85
N ASN A 218 3.97 -16.90 2.03
CA ASN A 218 4.79 -17.38 0.93
C ASN A 218 4.39 -18.82 0.57
N GLY A 219 3.84 -19.03 -0.63
CA GLY A 219 3.29 -20.32 -1.10
C GLY A 219 1.77 -20.37 -1.05
N ASN A 220 1.20 -21.47 -1.52
CA ASN A 220 -0.25 -21.69 -1.63
C ASN A 220 -0.97 -20.55 -2.35
N TYR A 221 -0.36 -20.06 -3.43
CA TYR A 221 -0.86 -18.92 -4.18
C TYR A 221 -2.24 -19.19 -4.77
N GLY A 222 -3.12 -18.22 -4.68
CA GLY A 222 -4.52 -18.32 -5.09
C GLY A 222 -5.40 -19.15 -4.16
N GLU A 223 -4.86 -19.88 -3.19
CA GLU A 223 -5.60 -20.82 -2.35
C GLU A 223 -6.33 -20.12 -1.20
N TYR A 224 -7.49 -20.66 -0.84
CA TYR A 224 -8.26 -20.28 0.33
C TYR A 224 -7.77 -21.07 1.54
N THR A 225 -6.86 -20.48 2.30
CA THR A 225 -6.18 -21.14 3.44
C THR A 225 -7.00 -21.08 4.74
N ALA A 226 -6.47 -21.70 5.78
CA ALA A 226 -7.04 -21.59 7.13
C ALA A 226 -7.07 -20.13 7.64
N ASP A 227 -6.04 -19.32 7.28
CA ASP A 227 -6.01 -17.89 7.62
C ASP A 227 -7.08 -17.11 6.83
N SER A 228 -7.26 -17.37 5.52
CA SER A 228 -8.33 -16.76 4.73
C SER A 228 -9.71 -17.06 5.33
N ARG A 229 -9.90 -18.31 5.74
CA ARG A 229 -11.14 -18.73 6.43
C ARG A 229 -11.31 -18.01 7.78
N SER A 230 -10.25 -17.86 8.55
CA SER A 230 -10.28 -17.21 9.86
C SER A 230 -10.62 -15.72 9.75
N VAL A 231 -10.11 -15.03 8.72
CA VAL A 231 -10.45 -13.63 8.43
C VAL A 231 -11.92 -13.53 8.01
N ASP A 232 -12.40 -14.39 7.11
CA ASP A 232 -13.82 -14.39 6.71
C ASP A 232 -14.74 -14.62 7.90
N GLN A 233 -14.39 -15.58 8.78
CA GLN A 233 -15.16 -15.83 9.99
C GLN A 233 -15.20 -14.62 10.92
N PHE A 234 -14.03 -13.95 11.11
CA PHE A 234 -13.96 -12.75 11.93
C PHE A 234 -14.89 -11.64 11.39
N VAL A 235 -14.80 -11.32 10.08
CA VAL A 235 -15.62 -10.24 9.50
C VAL A 235 -17.10 -10.59 9.51
N LYS A 236 -17.45 -11.88 9.37
CA LYS A 236 -18.83 -12.33 9.53
C LYS A 236 -19.35 -12.09 10.94
N ASP A 237 -18.55 -12.38 11.97
CA ASP A 237 -18.93 -12.21 13.38
C ASP A 237 -18.95 -10.74 13.80
N GLU A 238 -17.99 -9.95 13.32
CA GLU A 238 -17.65 -8.64 13.84
C GLU A 238 -17.89 -7.46 12.89
N ARG A 239 -18.43 -7.64 11.78
CA ARG A 239 -18.97 -6.78 10.70
C ARG A 239 -18.44 -5.34 10.53
N THR A 240 -17.89 -4.68 11.55
CA THR A 240 -17.56 -3.25 11.55
C THR A 240 -16.07 -2.95 11.53
N LEU A 241 -15.21 -3.96 11.35
CA LEU A 241 -13.79 -3.81 11.09
C LEU A 241 -13.48 -4.34 9.70
N LEU A 242 -12.90 -3.51 8.84
CA LEU A 242 -12.47 -3.89 7.50
C LEU A 242 -11.00 -4.29 7.53
N PRO A 243 -10.66 -5.57 7.29
CA PRO A 243 -9.27 -5.97 7.06
C PRO A 243 -8.86 -5.61 5.63
N VAL A 244 -7.71 -4.97 5.50
CA VAL A 244 -7.05 -4.63 4.23
C VAL A 244 -5.81 -5.49 4.10
N PHE A 245 -5.64 -6.18 2.97
CA PHE A 245 -4.50 -7.04 2.70
C PHE A 245 -3.85 -6.73 1.37
N SER A 246 -2.52 -6.69 1.35
CA SER A 246 -1.77 -6.69 0.10
C SER A 246 -1.91 -8.03 -0.62
N VAL A 247 -1.97 -8.01 -1.96
CA VAL A 247 -2.03 -9.26 -2.76
C VAL A 247 -0.70 -9.97 -2.85
N GLY A 248 0.39 -9.32 -2.43
CA GLY A 248 1.76 -9.79 -2.49
C GLY A 248 2.51 -9.34 -3.75
N ASP A 249 3.83 -9.26 -3.63
CA ASP A 249 4.71 -8.83 -4.71
C ASP A 249 5.13 -10.02 -5.57
N TRP A 250 5.22 -9.77 -6.87
CA TRP A 250 5.49 -10.80 -7.84
C TRP A 250 6.97 -11.20 -7.86
N ASP A 251 7.20 -12.49 -7.88
CA ASP A 251 8.52 -13.12 -7.98
C ASP A 251 8.69 -13.99 -9.23
N GLY A 252 7.78 -13.85 -10.21
CA GLY A 252 7.86 -14.61 -11.46
C GLY A 252 6.71 -15.59 -11.74
N ASN A 253 5.65 -15.67 -10.90
CA ASN A 253 4.62 -16.73 -10.99
C ASN A 253 3.30 -16.37 -11.69
N GLY A 254 3.13 -15.16 -12.23
CA GLY A 254 2.00 -14.83 -13.12
C GLY A 254 0.60 -14.89 -12.51
N VAL A 255 -0.36 -15.35 -13.31
CA VAL A 255 -1.79 -15.42 -12.99
C VAL A 255 -2.07 -16.42 -11.86
N SER A 256 -3.14 -16.19 -11.08
CA SER A 256 -3.51 -16.98 -9.89
C SER A 256 -2.44 -17.00 -8.80
N SER A 257 -1.77 -15.86 -8.62
CA SER A 257 -0.61 -15.74 -7.74
C SER A 257 -0.88 -15.01 -6.42
N VAL A 258 -2.10 -14.51 -6.19
CA VAL A 258 -2.49 -13.77 -4.97
C VAL A 258 -2.17 -14.56 -3.71
N THR A 259 -1.51 -13.93 -2.74
CA THR A 259 -1.15 -14.57 -1.46
C THR A 259 -2.34 -14.64 -0.50
N ALA A 260 -2.39 -15.69 0.32
CA ALA A 260 -3.30 -15.69 1.47
C ALA A 260 -2.71 -14.82 2.61
N PRO A 261 -3.52 -14.15 3.45
CA PRO A 261 -4.99 -14.17 3.54
C PRO A 261 -5.74 -13.27 2.58
N SER A 262 -5.07 -12.57 1.63
CA SER A 262 -5.72 -11.69 0.65
C SER A 262 -6.75 -12.42 -0.23
N THR A 263 -6.66 -13.76 -0.33
CA THR A 263 -7.65 -14.63 -0.98
C THR A 263 -8.98 -14.77 -0.22
N ALA A 264 -9.11 -14.23 0.98
CA ALA A 264 -10.37 -14.17 1.72
C ALA A 264 -11.43 -13.33 0.96
N LYS A 265 -12.72 -13.59 1.22
CA LYS A 265 -13.85 -12.92 0.57
C LYS A 265 -14.14 -11.56 1.18
N ASN A 266 -14.10 -11.51 2.50
CA ASN A 266 -14.56 -10.36 3.30
C ASN A 266 -13.48 -9.32 3.59
N VAL A 267 -12.36 -9.36 2.86
CA VAL A 267 -11.28 -8.38 2.95
C VAL A 267 -11.36 -7.36 1.82
N LEU A 268 -10.66 -6.25 1.96
CA LEU A 268 -10.23 -5.44 0.82
C LEU A 268 -8.82 -5.90 0.42
N SER A 269 -8.71 -6.61 -0.70
CA SER A 269 -7.43 -7.05 -1.24
C SER A 269 -6.92 -6.03 -2.26
N VAL A 270 -5.66 -5.64 -2.12
CA VAL A 270 -5.11 -4.46 -2.81
C VAL A 270 -3.89 -4.85 -3.62
N GLY A 271 -3.98 -4.62 -4.93
CA GLY A 271 -2.86 -4.67 -5.87
C GLY A 271 -2.21 -3.30 -6.02
N VAL A 272 -1.17 -3.20 -6.84
CA VAL A 272 -0.38 -1.99 -7.00
C VAL A 272 -0.61 -1.33 -8.36
N SER A 273 -0.88 -0.02 -8.33
CA SER A 273 -0.83 0.85 -9.51
C SER A 273 0.39 1.77 -9.47
N THR A 274 0.80 2.24 -10.64
CA THR A 274 1.98 3.07 -10.83
C THR A 274 1.71 4.53 -10.46
N THR A 275 2.75 5.19 -9.97
CA THR A 275 2.77 6.64 -9.75
C THR A 275 3.21 7.43 -10.98
N GLY A 276 3.67 6.74 -12.05
CA GLY A 276 4.18 7.36 -13.27
C GLY A 276 5.60 7.90 -13.15
N SER A 277 6.37 7.44 -12.16
CA SER A 277 7.71 7.92 -11.84
C SER A 277 8.78 6.88 -12.15
N GLY A 278 10.05 7.30 -12.19
CA GLY A 278 11.19 6.39 -12.25
C GLY A 278 11.30 5.52 -13.52
N GLY A 279 10.65 5.91 -14.63
CA GLY A 279 10.59 5.09 -15.85
C GLY A 279 9.56 3.94 -15.79
N SER A 280 8.72 3.93 -14.77
CA SER A 280 7.54 3.06 -14.66
C SER A 280 6.53 3.33 -15.79
N PRO A 281 5.61 2.39 -16.07
CA PRO A 281 4.48 2.64 -16.96
C PRO A 281 3.76 3.95 -16.61
N PRO A 282 2.98 4.55 -17.54
CA PRO A 282 2.25 5.77 -17.28
C PRO A 282 1.45 5.70 -15.97
N GLN A 283 1.28 6.83 -15.30
CA GLN A 283 0.41 6.95 -14.13
C GLN A 283 -0.95 6.28 -14.39
N GLY A 284 -1.46 5.53 -13.38
CA GLY A 284 -2.73 4.84 -13.50
C GLY A 284 -2.66 3.56 -14.33
N SER A 285 -1.52 2.87 -14.36
CA SER A 285 -1.40 1.51 -14.90
C SER A 285 -1.20 0.53 -13.74
N VAL A 286 -1.63 -0.71 -13.91
CA VAL A 286 -1.27 -1.78 -12.97
C VAL A 286 0.22 -2.09 -13.11
N ASP A 287 0.96 -2.12 -12.03
CA ASP A 287 2.38 -2.47 -12.06
C ASP A 287 2.58 -3.99 -12.12
N SER A 288 3.64 -4.39 -12.83
CA SER A 288 3.99 -5.81 -12.99
C SER A 288 4.40 -6.51 -11.69
N VAL A 289 4.75 -5.76 -10.65
CA VAL A 289 5.03 -6.31 -9.33
C VAL A 289 3.78 -6.82 -8.62
N SER A 290 2.59 -6.36 -9.04
CA SER A 290 1.32 -6.79 -8.45
C SER A 290 0.99 -8.24 -8.78
N ARG A 291 0.80 -9.08 -7.77
CA ARG A 291 0.23 -10.42 -7.96
C ARG A 291 -1.22 -10.31 -8.41
N GLN A 292 -1.65 -11.29 -9.21
CA GLN A 292 -2.93 -11.27 -9.91
C GLN A 292 -3.78 -12.50 -9.58
N GLY A 293 -5.11 -12.33 -9.66
CA GLY A 293 -6.06 -13.42 -9.61
C GLY A 293 -6.09 -14.27 -10.90
N PRO A 294 -7.12 -15.09 -11.04
CA PRO A 294 -8.16 -15.37 -10.07
C PRO A 294 -7.66 -16.21 -8.89
N THR A 295 -8.46 -16.31 -7.83
CA THR A 295 -8.23 -17.34 -6.82
C THR A 295 -8.44 -18.73 -7.41
N ALA A 296 -7.99 -19.77 -6.70
CA ALA A 296 -8.12 -21.16 -7.17
C ALA A 296 -9.58 -21.60 -7.39
N ASP A 297 -10.54 -20.96 -6.70
CA ASP A 297 -11.98 -21.16 -6.88
C ASP A 297 -12.62 -20.16 -7.85
N GLY A 298 -11.81 -19.39 -8.60
CA GLY A 298 -12.26 -18.56 -9.72
C GLY A 298 -12.72 -17.15 -9.35
N ARG A 299 -12.62 -16.72 -8.07
CA ARG A 299 -12.99 -15.35 -7.68
C ARG A 299 -11.96 -14.33 -8.17
N ILE A 300 -12.45 -13.16 -8.56
CA ILE A 300 -11.62 -12.03 -8.95
C ILE A 300 -10.83 -11.52 -7.74
N LYS A 301 -9.54 -11.31 -7.93
CA LYS A 301 -8.59 -10.64 -7.02
C LYS A 301 -7.47 -9.98 -7.86
N PRO A 302 -6.93 -8.83 -7.42
CA PRO A 302 -7.31 -8.05 -6.24
C PRO A 302 -8.77 -7.59 -6.27
N ASP A 303 -9.28 -7.01 -5.17
CA ASP A 303 -10.55 -6.29 -5.22
C ASP A 303 -10.37 -4.92 -5.89
N VAL A 304 -9.25 -4.25 -5.61
CA VAL A 304 -8.89 -2.92 -6.14
C VAL A 304 -7.38 -2.78 -6.24
N VAL A 305 -6.91 -1.73 -6.91
CA VAL A 305 -5.52 -1.29 -6.88
C VAL A 305 -5.38 0.09 -6.25
N ALA A 306 -4.19 0.41 -5.75
CA ALA A 306 -3.84 1.72 -5.26
C ALA A 306 -2.35 2.03 -5.58
N PRO A 307 -1.94 3.31 -5.60
CA PRO A 307 -0.55 3.67 -5.82
C PRO A 307 0.39 3.04 -4.79
N GLY A 308 1.46 2.40 -5.25
CA GLY A 308 2.40 1.71 -4.37
C GLY A 308 3.83 1.65 -4.91
N ILE A 309 4.14 2.38 -5.98
CA ILE A 309 5.49 2.43 -6.56
C ILE A 309 6.21 3.69 -6.09
N GLU A 310 7.43 3.51 -5.59
CA GLU A 310 8.31 4.58 -5.11
C GLU A 310 7.66 5.51 -4.07
N VAL A 311 6.86 4.94 -3.17
CA VAL A 311 6.22 5.70 -2.10
C VAL A 311 7.27 6.16 -1.09
N CYS A 312 7.40 7.47 -0.89
CA CYS A 312 8.30 8.05 0.11
C CYS A 312 7.57 8.22 1.44
N SER A 313 8.04 7.54 2.46
CA SER A 313 7.43 7.56 3.79
C SER A 313 8.47 7.35 4.88
N GLY A 314 8.05 7.30 6.15
CA GLY A 314 8.94 7.25 7.28
C GLY A 314 9.90 6.05 7.28
N ARG A 315 11.14 6.31 7.69
CA ARG A 315 12.16 5.32 8.00
C ARG A 315 12.29 5.21 9.51
N ALA A 316 12.34 3.99 10.03
CA ALA A 316 12.59 3.79 11.45
C ALA A 316 14.05 4.14 11.81
N GLU A 317 14.26 4.86 12.94
CA GLU A 317 15.61 5.19 13.44
C GLU A 317 16.40 3.92 13.79
N GLU A 318 15.73 2.90 14.31
CA GLU A 318 16.32 1.64 14.72
C GLU A 318 16.61 0.66 13.59
N ALA A 319 16.16 0.97 12.36
CA ALA A 319 16.34 0.08 11.22
C ALA A 319 17.83 -0.11 10.86
N ARG A 320 18.34 -1.32 11.08
CA ARG A 320 19.75 -1.69 10.85
C ARG A 320 20.06 -1.92 9.38
N THR A 321 19.09 -2.40 8.62
CA THR A 321 19.22 -2.70 7.20
C THR A 321 17.99 -2.15 6.45
N PRO A 322 17.86 -0.80 6.37
CA PRO A 322 16.70 -0.20 5.74
C PRO A 322 16.54 -0.69 4.29
N SER A 323 15.31 -1.02 3.94
CA SER A 323 14.99 -1.64 2.64
C SER A 323 14.90 -0.64 1.49
N GLY A 324 14.89 0.67 1.79
CA GLY A 324 14.69 1.75 0.81
C GLY A 324 15.78 2.80 0.80
N PHE A 325 15.71 3.69 -0.17
CA PHE A 325 16.62 4.83 -0.34
C PHE A 325 16.02 6.08 0.31
N ALA A 326 16.89 6.99 0.81
CA ALA A 326 16.45 8.29 1.30
C ALA A 326 15.71 9.08 0.19
N CYS A 327 14.57 9.67 0.51
CA CYS A 327 13.69 10.27 -0.50
C CYS A 327 13.12 11.65 -0.15
N ALA A 328 13.28 12.12 1.07
CA ALA A 328 12.82 13.43 1.52
C ALA A 328 13.79 14.05 2.53
N THR A 329 13.50 15.29 2.93
CA THR A 329 14.35 16.04 3.86
C THR A 329 14.12 15.64 5.30
N GLY A 330 15.14 15.78 6.14
CA GLY A 330 15.11 15.50 7.56
C GLY A 330 15.96 14.31 7.97
N THR A 331 16.45 14.36 9.21
CA THR A 331 17.30 13.32 9.80
C THR A 331 16.86 13.02 11.24
N HIS A 332 17.02 11.77 11.63
CA HIS A 332 16.95 11.35 13.04
C HIS A 332 18.07 11.95 13.89
N GLY A 333 17.97 11.81 15.18
CA GLY A 333 18.99 12.29 16.11
C GLY A 333 20.37 11.65 15.92
N ASN A 334 20.44 10.45 15.35
CA ASN A 334 21.66 9.73 15.00
C ASN A 334 22.27 10.17 13.66
N GLY A 335 21.59 11.06 12.90
CA GLY A 335 22.02 11.56 11.59
C GLY A 335 21.47 10.76 10.39
N ASP A 336 20.75 9.67 10.61
CA ASP A 336 20.10 8.88 9.55
C ASP A 336 18.90 9.62 8.94
N PRO A 337 18.57 9.37 7.64
CA PRO A 337 17.39 9.97 7.01
C PRO A 337 16.09 9.62 7.75
N LEU A 338 15.17 10.58 7.87
CA LEU A 338 13.82 10.35 8.40
C LEU A 338 12.91 9.53 7.47
N TYR A 339 13.22 9.52 6.17
CA TYR A 339 12.35 8.98 5.13
C TYR A 339 13.10 8.05 4.20
N MET A 340 12.38 7.05 3.71
CA MET A 340 12.84 6.14 2.67
C MET A 340 11.75 5.87 1.65
N SER A 341 12.13 5.55 0.42
CA SER A 341 11.22 5.16 -0.65
C SER A 341 11.12 3.64 -0.73
N LEU A 342 9.90 3.12 -0.73
CA LEU A 342 9.61 1.70 -0.96
C LEU A 342 8.59 1.53 -2.09
N SER A 343 8.63 0.37 -2.75
CA SER A 343 7.67 -0.03 -3.78
C SER A 343 7.11 -1.41 -3.45
N GLY A 344 5.82 -1.61 -3.69
CA GLY A 344 5.16 -2.90 -3.54
C GLY A 344 3.68 -2.78 -3.18
N THR A 345 3.02 -3.92 -3.15
CA THR A 345 1.62 -4.03 -2.74
C THR A 345 1.39 -3.68 -1.27
N SER A 346 2.44 -3.70 -0.46
CA SER A 346 2.42 -3.24 0.93
C SER A 346 2.11 -1.75 1.05
N GLN A 347 2.75 -0.92 0.20
CA GLN A 347 2.51 0.51 0.14
C GLN A 347 1.10 0.81 -0.35
N SER A 348 0.63 0.07 -1.36
CA SER A 348 -0.75 0.17 -1.86
C SER A 348 -1.78 -0.19 -0.79
N ALA A 349 -1.55 -1.26 -0.02
CA ALA A 349 -2.43 -1.64 1.09
C ALA A 349 -2.47 -0.56 2.18
N SER A 350 -1.35 0.14 2.40
CA SER A 350 -1.26 1.27 3.34
C SER A 350 -2.08 2.47 2.86
N VAL A 351 -1.94 2.82 1.58
CA VAL A 351 -2.77 3.86 0.93
C VAL A 351 -4.25 3.50 1.03
N ALA A 352 -4.62 2.27 0.65
CA ALA A 352 -6.00 1.79 0.72
C ALA A 352 -6.57 1.79 2.15
N GLY A 353 -5.76 1.44 3.15
CA GLY A 353 -6.15 1.50 4.55
C GLY A 353 -6.43 2.91 5.04
N GLY A 354 -5.60 3.88 4.63
CA GLY A 354 -5.84 5.30 4.88
C GLY A 354 -7.13 5.79 4.19
N LEU A 355 -7.34 5.44 2.92
CA LEU A 355 -8.57 5.77 2.18
C LEU A 355 -9.81 5.15 2.82
N ALA A 356 -9.72 3.92 3.33
CA ALA A 356 -10.81 3.28 4.06
C ALA A 356 -11.16 4.03 5.36
N ALA A 357 -10.16 4.59 6.06
CA ALA A 357 -10.41 5.44 7.22
C ALA A 357 -11.11 6.74 6.84
N LEU A 358 -10.67 7.43 5.78
CA LEU A 358 -11.34 8.64 5.27
C LEU A 358 -12.76 8.35 4.77
N THR A 359 -12.98 7.23 4.07
CA THR A 359 -14.31 6.80 3.63
C THR A 359 -15.23 6.53 4.84
N ARG A 360 -14.69 5.88 5.88
CA ARG A 360 -15.45 5.63 7.09
C ARG A 360 -15.78 6.92 7.86
N GLU A 361 -14.84 7.85 7.95
CA GLU A 361 -15.08 9.19 8.50
C GLU A 361 -16.20 9.90 7.74
N PHE A 362 -16.17 9.90 6.42
CA PHE A 362 -17.23 10.47 5.57
C PHE A 362 -18.60 9.84 5.86
N LEU A 363 -18.67 8.50 5.89
CA LEU A 363 -19.93 7.80 6.18
C LEU A 363 -20.48 8.16 7.57
N ARG A 364 -19.61 8.36 8.56
CA ARG A 364 -20.02 8.77 9.92
C ARG A 364 -20.48 10.22 9.98
N GLU A 365 -19.66 11.13 9.45
CA GLU A 365 -19.82 12.57 9.67
C GLU A 365 -20.77 13.22 8.66
N GLN A 366 -20.73 12.79 7.38
CA GLN A 366 -21.53 13.40 6.33
C GLN A 366 -22.80 12.59 6.02
N VAL A 367 -22.73 11.27 6.07
CA VAL A 367 -23.88 10.39 5.79
C VAL A 367 -24.65 10.00 7.06
N SER A 368 -24.06 10.21 8.24
CA SER A 368 -24.66 9.90 9.56
C SER A 368 -24.81 8.39 9.84
N ILE A 369 -24.04 7.53 9.18
CA ILE A 369 -23.96 6.09 9.47
C ILE A 369 -22.87 5.86 10.52
N GLN A 370 -23.24 5.87 11.80
CA GLN A 370 -22.29 5.91 12.92
C GLN A 370 -21.38 4.67 13.04
N SER A 371 -21.81 3.52 12.56
CA SER A 371 -21.04 2.27 12.59
C SER A 371 -21.11 1.57 11.24
N PRO A 372 -20.48 2.14 10.19
CA PRO A 372 -20.50 1.53 8.88
C PRO A 372 -19.93 0.10 8.92
N SER A 373 -20.57 -0.81 8.22
CA SER A 373 -20.06 -2.18 8.09
C SER A 373 -18.81 -2.22 7.19
N ALA A 374 -17.99 -3.26 7.36
CA ALA A 374 -16.85 -3.51 6.48
C ALA A 374 -17.29 -3.63 5.00
N SER A 375 -18.44 -4.29 4.77
CA SER A 375 -19.01 -4.42 3.42
C SER A 375 -19.46 -3.08 2.84
N LEU A 376 -20.03 -2.17 3.63
CA LEU A 376 -20.40 -0.85 3.14
C LEU A 376 -19.17 -0.02 2.78
N ILE A 377 -18.14 -0.01 3.63
CA ILE A 377 -16.89 0.71 3.32
C ILE A 377 -16.29 0.17 2.03
N LYS A 378 -16.19 -1.15 1.90
CA LYS A 378 -15.70 -1.82 0.68
C LYS A 378 -16.54 -1.45 -0.55
N ALA A 379 -17.87 -1.50 -0.44
CA ALA A 379 -18.78 -1.14 -1.54
C ALA A 379 -18.59 0.32 -1.99
N ALA A 380 -18.51 1.25 -1.05
CA ALA A 380 -18.30 2.67 -1.35
C ALA A 380 -16.96 2.91 -2.06
N MET A 381 -15.89 2.27 -1.59
CA MET A 381 -14.56 2.39 -2.21
C MET A 381 -14.51 1.78 -3.61
N ILE A 382 -15.18 0.65 -3.84
CA ILE A 382 -15.29 0.02 -5.15
C ILE A 382 -16.12 0.88 -6.10
N ASN A 383 -17.24 1.44 -5.64
CA ASN A 383 -18.11 2.29 -6.45
C ASN A 383 -17.41 3.56 -6.95
N GLY A 384 -16.47 4.11 -6.17
CA GLY A 384 -15.68 5.27 -6.56
C GLY A 384 -14.35 4.95 -7.24
N ALA A 385 -14.06 3.70 -7.57
CA ALA A 385 -12.78 3.34 -8.18
C ALA A 385 -12.75 3.71 -9.67
N ASP A 386 -11.57 4.13 -10.15
CA ASP A 386 -11.34 4.43 -11.56
C ASP A 386 -10.93 3.18 -12.34
N ASP A 387 -11.60 2.88 -13.44
CA ASP A 387 -11.16 1.88 -14.42
C ASP A 387 -9.85 2.34 -15.08
N LEU A 388 -8.82 1.51 -15.02
CA LEU A 388 -7.53 1.78 -15.67
C LEU A 388 -7.50 1.34 -17.15
N GLY A 389 -8.62 0.85 -17.65
CA GLY A 389 -8.96 0.76 -19.06
C GLY A 389 -8.55 -0.50 -19.79
N GLN A 390 -7.79 -1.45 -19.17
CA GLN A 390 -7.44 -2.68 -19.88
C GLN A 390 -6.94 -3.82 -18.97
N PRO A 391 -7.57 -4.97 -18.99
CA PRO A 391 -8.89 -5.26 -19.57
C PRO A 391 -9.99 -4.58 -18.77
N ASP A 392 -11.18 -4.42 -19.34
CA ASP A 392 -12.36 -3.81 -18.74
C ASP A 392 -12.69 -4.39 -17.34
N VAL A 393 -13.14 -3.53 -16.42
CA VAL A 393 -13.46 -3.95 -15.05
C VAL A 393 -14.78 -4.73 -14.96
N PRO A 394 -14.91 -5.71 -14.04
CA PRO A 394 -13.85 -6.20 -13.15
C PRO A 394 -12.92 -7.22 -13.83
N ASN A 395 -11.64 -7.17 -13.47
CA ASN A 395 -10.66 -8.13 -14.02
C ASN A 395 -9.66 -8.59 -12.94
N ASN A 396 -8.80 -9.57 -13.27
CA ASN A 396 -7.86 -10.15 -12.31
C ASN A 396 -6.55 -9.36 -12.15
N GLN A 397 -6.38 -8.21 -12.77
CA GLN A 397 -5.21 -7.35 -12.65
C GLN A 397 -5.47 -6.17 -11.72
N GLU A 398 -6.56 -5.46 -11.93
CA GLU A 398 -6.95 -4.27 -11.15
C GLU A 398 -8.19 -4.48 -10.27
N GLY A 399 -8.86 -5.63 -10.37
CA GLY A 399 -10.13 -5.85 -9.70
C GLY A 399 -11.22 -4.93 -10.26
N TRP A 400 -11.74 -4.07 -9.42
CA TRP A 400 -12.75 -3.06 -9.76
C TRP A 400 -12.15 -1.69 -10.10
N GLY A 401 -10.83 -1.60 -10.22
CA GLY A 401 -10.12 -0.37 -10.59
C GLY A 401 -9.28 0.23 -9.46
N GLN A 402 -8.77 1.43 -9.73
CA GLN A 402 -7.92 2.20 -8.82
C GLN A 402 -8.75 3.03 -7.85
N LEU A 403 -8.45 2.92 -6.57
CA LEU A 403 -9.13 3.68 -5.52
C LEU A 403 -9.02 5.20 -5.75
N ASN A 404 -10.16 5.88 -5.68
CA ASN A 404 -10.27 7.33 -5.78
C ASN A 404 -11.26 7.89 -4.75
N LEU A 405 -10.74 8.59 -3.75
CA LEU A 405 -11.56 9.17 -2.68
C LEU A 405 -12.53 10.23 -3.22
N ALA A 406 -12.10 11.04 -4.18
CA ALA A 406 -12.97 12.10 -4.71
C ALA A 406 -14.23 11.50 -5.33
N ASN A 407 -14.12 10.47 -6.14
CA ASN A 407 -15.27 9.77 -6.70
C ASN A 407 -16.11 9.06 -5.62
N THR A 408 -15.46 8.55 -4.56
CA THR A 408 -16.17 7.89 -3.44
C THR A 408 -17.05 8.84 -2.65
N VAL A 409 -16.59 10.07 -2.38
CA VAL A 409 -17.26 10.99 -1.45
C VAL A 409 -17.89 12.21 -2.12
N MET A 410 -17.50 12.50 -3.36
CA MET A 410 -18.00 13.63 -4.18
C MET A 410 -18.11 13.19 -5.65
N PRO A 411 -18.92 12.16 -5.97
CA PRO A 411 -19.00 11.66 -7.34
C PRO A 411 -19.52 12.73 -8.29
N MET A 412 -18.89 12.83 -9.46
CA MET A 412 -19.21 13.85 -10.46
C MET A 412 -19.46 13.20 -11.83
N ASP A 413 -20.41 13.74 -12.59
CA ASP A 413 -20.53 13.51 -14.03
C ASP A 413 -20.28 14.84 -14.77
N GLY A 414 -19.09 14.99 -15.29
CA GLY A 414 -18.60 16.25 -15.83
C GLY A 414 -18.55 17.34 -14.75
N THR A 415 -19.47 18.31 -14.81
CA THR A 415 -19.60 19.38 -13.80
C THR A 415 -20.78 19.18 -12.85
N THR A 416 -21.52 18.08 -12.99
CA THR A 416 -22.71 17.78 -12.19
C THR A 416 -22.34 16.88 -11.03
N GLU A 417 -22.66 17.32 -9.81
CA GLU A 417 -22.54 16.46 -8.62
C GLU A 417 -23.62 15.39 -8.65
N LEU A 418 -23.20 14.13 -8.46
CA LEU A 418 -24.10 12.98 -8.39
C LEU A 418 -24.52 12.73 -6.94
N THR A 419 -25.72 12.20 -6.75
CA THR A 419 -26.20 11.80 -5.44
C THR A 419 -25.92 10.33 -5.20
N THR A 420 -25.25 10.00 -4.10
CA THR A 420 -25.02 8.63 -3.68
C THR A 420 -26.01 8.22 -2.60
N PHE A 421 -26.62 7.04 -2.76
CA PHE A 421 -27.47 6.41 -1.76
C PHE A 421 -26.71 5.26 -1.11
N TYR A 422 -26.74 5.22 0.22
CA TYR A 422 -26.09 4.18 1.03
C TYR A 422 -27.13 3.40 1.80
N ASP A 423 -27.11 2.06 1.72
CA ASP A 423 -27.92 1.18 2.56
C ASP A 423 -27.03 0.12 3.22
N ASP A 424 -27.08 0.04 4.54
CA ASP A 424 -26.20 -0.81 5.35
C ASP A 424 -26.99 -1.70 6.30
N GLY A 425 -26.38 -2.80 6.72
CA GLY A 425 -26.90 -3.67 7.77
C GLY A 425 -28.12 -4.52 7.35
N LYS A 426 -28.42 -4.63 6.07
CA LYS A 426 -29.49 -5.52 5.60
C LYS A 426 -29.06 -6.98 5.68
N SER A 427 -30.06 -7.85 5.92
CA SER A 427 -29.87 -9.28 5.82
C SER A 427 -30.96 -9.89 4.95
N LEU A 428 -30.58 -10.85 4.12
CA LEU A 428 -31.48 -11.60 3.27
C LEU A 428 -31.70 -13.00 3.84
N GLN A 429 -32.94 -13.47 3.77
CA GLN A 429 -33.25 -14.88 3.98
C GLN A 429 -33.12 -15.63 2.64
N PRO A 430 -32.83 -16.94 2.65
CA PRO A 430 -32.75 -17.71 1.40
C PRO A 430 -34.03 -17.56 0.56
N SER A 431 -33.87 -17.34 -0.72
CA SER A 431 -34.94 -17.13 -1.72
C SER A 431 -35.74 -15.82 -1.57
N PHE A 432 -35.24 -14.86 -0.77
CA PHE A 432 -35.83 -13.52 -0.70
C PHE A 432 -34.93 -12.51 -1.41
N GLY A 433 -35.52 -11.40 -1.88
CA GLY A 433 -34.84 -10.25 -2.45
C GLY A 433 -35.24 -8.97 -1.73
N LEU A 434 -34.39 -7.97 -1.82
CA LEU A 434 -34.74 -6.59 -1.53
C LEU A 434 -34.97 -5.87 -2.86
N LEU A 435 -36.04 -5.10 -2.93
CA LEU A 435 -36.38 -4.30 -4.10
C LEU A 435 -36.20 -2.82 -3.73
N TYR A 436 -35.44 -2.12 -4.54
CA TYR A 436 -35.31 -0.67 -4.49
C TYR A 436 -35.94 -0.07 -5.73
N GLU A 437 -36.73 0.97 -5.55
CA GLU A 437 -37.30 1.75 -6.62
C GLU A 437 -36.57 3.09 -6.65
N LEU A 438 -35.91 3.39 -7.76
CA LEU A 438 -35.08 4.58 -7.94
C LEU A 438 -35.70 5.45 -9.06
N ASP A 439 -35.83 6.74 -8.77
CA ASP A 439 -36.21 7.75 -9.77
C ASP A 439 -34.90 8.35 -10.35
N LEU A 440 -34.58 7.98 -11.57
CA LEU A 440 -33.31 8.30 -12.21
C LEU A 440 -33.43 9.48 -13.16
N ASN A 441 -32.45 10.38 -13.12
CA ASN A 441 -32.28 11.35 -14.19
C ASN A 441 -31.65 10.65 -15.41
N PRO A 442 -32.35 10.56 -16.54
CA PRO A 442 -31.84 9.82 -17.71
C PRO A 442 -30.62 10.46 -18.38
N ALA A 443 -30.22 11.66 -17.96
CA ALA A 443 -29.02 12.33 -18.46
C ALA A 443 -27.72 11.79 -17.84
N HIS A 444 -27.82 11.00 -16.77
CA HIS A 444 -26.66 10.47 -16.03
C HIS A 444 -26.72 8.94 -15.94
N GLY A 445 -25.55 8.32 -15.82
CA GLY A 445 -25.44 6.88 -15.60
C GLY A 445 -25.88 6.48 -14.18
N LEU A 446 -26.24 5.22 -14.00
CA LEU A 446 -26.48 4.58 -12.70
C LEU A 446 -25.35 3.59 -12.43
N GLU A 447 -24.68 3.78 -11.32
CA GLU A 447 -23.69 2.83 -10.83
C GLU A 447 -24.15 2.25 -9.50
N ILE A 448 -24.12 0.92 -9.36
CA ILE A 448 -24.61 0.23 -8.18
C ILE A 448 -23.57 -0.82 -7.76
N THR A 449 -23.15 -0.75 -6.51
CA THR A 449 -22.24 -1.76 -5.94
C THR A 449 -22.94 -2.50 -4.80
N LEU A 450 -22.93 -3.83 -4.88
CA LEU A 450 -23.39 -4.74 -3.83
C LEU A 450 -22.19 -5.43 -3.19
N ALA A 451 -22.02 -5.28 -1.88
CA ALA A 451 -21.06 -6.06 -1.10
C ALA A 451 -21.73 -6.64 0.16
N TRP A 452 -21.26 -7.80 0.58
CA TRP A 452 -21.78 -8.46 1.79
C TRP A 452 -20.69 -9.20 2.56
N ASN A 453 -20.92 -9.41 3.84
CA ASN A 453 -20.08 -10.24 4.70
C ASN A 453 -20.55 -11.69 4.59
N ASP A 454 -19.88 -12.48 3.77
CA ASP A 454 -20.23 -13.87 3.53
C ASP A 454 -19.75 -14.78 4.68
N GLU A 455 -20.39 -15.92 4.85
CA GLU A 455 -19.96 -16.98 5.75
C GLU A 455 -18.56 -17.49 5.37
N ALA A 456 -17.77 -17.95 6.36
CA ALA A 456 -16.47 -18.54 6.06
C ALA A 456 -16.61 -19.82 5.22
N GLY A 457 -15.91 -19.89 4.10
CA GLY A 457 -15.85 -21.05 3.24
C GLY A 457 -15.08 -22.21 3.90
N SER A 458 -15.09 -23.38 3.26
CA SER A 458 -14.31 -24.55 3.73
C SER A 458 -12.88 -24.50 3.21
N ALA A 459 -11.90 -24.38 4.11
CA ALA A 459 -10.48 -24.51 3.77
C ALA A 459 -10.07 -25.97 3.49
N ASN A 460 -10.86 -26.94 3.97
CA ASN A 460 -10.57 -28.37 3.82
C ASN A 460 -11.15 -28.97 2.52
N SER A 461 -11.95 -28.24 1.77
CA SER A 461 -12.43 -28.68 0.46
C SER A 461 -11.37 -28.45 -0.62
N ALA A 462 -11.48 -29.14 -1.77
CA ALA A 462 -10.63 -28.90 -2.91
C ALA A 462 -10.57 -27.40 -3.22
N GLN A 463 -9.40 -26.87 -3.56
CA GLN A 463 -9.22 -25.43 -3.75
C GLN A 463 -10.03 -24.87 -4.92
N SER A 464 -10.32 -25.70 -5.93
CA SER A 464 -11.19 -25.36 -7.06
C SER A 464 -12.69 -25.34 -6.72
N ASN A 465 -13.11 -25.82 -5.54
CA ASN A 465 -14.49 -25.74 -5.13
C ASN A 465 -14.79 -24.31 -4.64
N SER A 466 -15.97 -23.78 -5.03
CA SER A 466 -16.42 -22.47 -4.59
C SER A 466 -16.28 -22.28 -3.08
N LYS A 467 -15.68 -21.18 -2.68
CA LYS A 467 -15.60 -20.73 -1.28
C LYS A 467 -16.71 -19.75 -0.93
N LEU A 468 -17.46 -19.28 -1.94
CA LEU A 468 -18.65 -18.48 -1.74
C LEU A 468 -19.75 -19.38 -1.15
N VAL A 469 -20.32 -18.94 -0.03
CA VAL A 469 -21.37 -19.66 0.71
C VAL A 469 -22.75 -19.10 0.37
N ASN A 470 -22.85 -17.77 0.34
CA ASN A 470 -24.08 -17.07 -0.07
C ASN A 470 -23.80 -16.32 -1.37
N ASP A 471 -24.44 -16.75 -2.43
CA ASP A 471 -24.35 -16.14 -3.76
C ASP A 471 -25.50 -15.15 -3.90
N LEU A 472 -25.18 -13.85 -3.93
CA LEU A 472 -26.15 -12.77 -4.06
C LEU A 472 -26.03 -12.14 -5.44
N ASP A 473 -27.16 -11.98 -6.09
CA ASP A 473 -27.28 -11.33 -7.39
C ASP A 473 -27.76 -9.88 -7.26
N LEU A 474 -27.19 -9.00 -8.05
CA LEU A 474 -27.67 -7.65 -8.29
C LEU A 474 -28.31 -7.59 -9.68
N VAL A 475 -29.60 -7.27 -9.72
CA VAL A 475 -30.37 -7.23 -10.99
C VAL A 475 -31.01 -5.87 -11.15
N VAL A 476 -30.76 -5.21 -12.27
CA VAL A 476 -31.44 -3.96 -12.69
C VAL A 476 -32.52 -4.35 -13.67
N ILE A 477 -33.78 -3.90 -13.44
CA ILE A 477 -34.95 -4.25 -14.26
C ILE A 477 -35.69 -2.98 -14.74
#